data_5a3b41ed589436ea97b11c809aec4d38
#
_entry.id   5a3b41ed589436ea97b11c809aec4d38
#
_cell.length_a   1.000
_cell.length_b   1.000
_cell.length_c   1.000
_cell.angle_alpha   90.00
_cell.angle_beta   90.00
_cell.angle_gamma   90.00
#
_symmetry.space_group_name_H-M   'P 1'
#
loop_
_entity.id
_entity.type
_entity.pdbx_description
1 polymer ?
#
loop_
_entity_poly.entity_id
_entity_poly.type
_entity_poly.pdbx_seq_one_letter_code
_entity_poly.pdbx_strand_id
1 'polypeptide(L)'
;VKLSKVGADLMHKYEGFRNRPYLCPAHIWTIGYGHVLYQEQIRLPMMRPEGKTQADIPMIRREYPLKPEDNRVWSKQEINDLFDADVASFERGVLRLVPGSVGSQGRFDALVSISFNFGLGNLQRSSIRMKANRGDW
;
A
#
# COMPACT_ATOMS: atom_id res chain seq x y z
N VAL A 1 -11.73 14.99 -5.61
CA VAL A 1 -11.94 13.66 -6.20
C VAL A 1 -11.44 12.59 -5.26
N LYS A 2 -12.24 11.58 -5.07
CA LYS A 2 -11.93 10.43 -4.23
C LYS A 2 -12.18 9.13 -4.98
N LEU A 3 -11.57 8.05 -4.50
CA LEU A 3 -11.85 6.71 -4.98
C LEU A 3 -13.35 6.43 -4.87
N SER A 4 -13.96 5.91 -5.94
CA SER A 4 -15.38 5.57 -5.92
C SER A 4 -15.63 4.32 -5.08
N LYS A 5 -16.89 4.10 -4.70
CA LYS A 5 -17.27 2.87 -4.00
C LYS A 5 -16.97 1.63 -4.84
N VAL A 6 -17.22 1.70 -6.14
CA VAL A 6 -16.93 0.59 -7.07
C VAL A 6 -15.43 0.30 -7.07
N GLY A 7 -14.59 1.34 -7.13
CA GLY A 7 -13.14 1.19 -7.07
C GLY A 7 -12.67 0.61 -5.75
N ALA A 8 -13.23 1.07 -4.63
CA ALA A 8 -12.92 0.54 -3.31
C ALA A 8 -13.30 -0.93 -3.18
N ASP A 9 -14.49 -1.31 -3.65
CA ASP A 9 -14.95 -2.70 -3.60
C ASP A 9 -14.04 -3.63 -4.40
N LEU A 10 -13.60 -3.17 -5.58
CA LEU A 10 -12.65 -3.94 -6.39
C LEU A 10 -11.30 -4.10 -5.69
N MET A 11 -10.78 -3.04 -5.07
CA MET A 11 -9.53 -3.11 -4.31
C MET A 11 -9.64 -4.07 -3.14
N HIS A 12 -10.74 -4.03 -2.39
CA HIS A 12 -11.00 -4.97 -1.30
C HIS A 12 -10.97 -6.42 -1.78
N LYS A 13 -11.58 -6.69 -2.94
CA LYS A 13 -11.62 -8.02 -3.51
C LYS A 13 -10.22 -8.53 -3.87
N TYR A 14 -9.37 -7.68 -4.45
CA TYR A 14 -8.01 -8.06 -4.84
C TYR A 14 -7.06 -8.17 -3.67
N GLU A 15 -7.14 -7.25 -2.70
CA GLU A 15 -6.22 -7.23 -1.56
C GLU A 15 -6.50 -8.34 -0.55
N GLY A 16 -7.76 -8.79 -0.45
CA GLY A 16 -8.17 -9.77 0.54
C GLY A 16 -8.25 -9.18 1.94
N PHE A 17 -9.05 -9.80 2.80
CA PHE A 17 -9.31 -9.32 4.15
C PHE A 17 -8.67 -10.25 5.18
N ARG A 18 -7.85 -9.68 6.07
CA ARG A 18 -7.25 -10.38 7.21
C ARG A 18 -7.57 -9.63 8.49
N ASN A 19 -8.17 -10.31 9.47
CA ASN A 19 -8.54 -9.69 10.75
C ASN A 19 -7.50 -9.90 11.86
N ARG A 20 -6.42 -10.59 11.58
CA ARG A 20 -5.27 -10.74 12.47
C ARG A 20 -3.98 -10.37 11.76
N PRO A 21 -2.98 -9.84 12.47
CA PRO A 21 -1.68 -9.55 11.85
C PRO A 21 -1.06 -10.79 11.22
N TYR A 22 -0.42 -10.60 10.08
CA TYR A 22 0.29 -11.65 9.37
C TYR A 22 1.54 -11.10 8.71
N LEU A 23 2.50 -11.95 8.41
CA LEU A 23 3.67 -11.59 7.62
C LEU A 23 3.30 -11.71 6.14
N CYS A 24 3.40 -10.61 5.40
CA CYS A 24 3.16 -10.61 3.96
C CYS A 24 4.31 -11.33 3.23
N PRO A 25 4.22 -11.53 1.90
CA PRO A 25 5.32 -12.15 1.16
C PRO A 25 6.68 -11.46 1.33
N ALA A 26 6.69 -10.15 1.62
CA ALA A 26 7.91 -9.40 1.90
C ALA A 26 8.37 -9.52 3.36
N HIS A 27 7.70 -10.36 4.18
CA HIS A 27 7.97 -10.57 5.60
C HIS A 27 7.80 -9.32 6.47
N ILE A 28 6.77 -8.54 6.16
CA ILE A 28 6.41 -7.33 6.90
C ILE A 28 5.07 -7.57 7.60
N TRP A 29 4.98 -7.21 8.89
CA TRP A 29 3.74 -7.33 9.65
C TRP A 29 2.64 -6.45 9.03
N THR A 30 1.54 -7.09 8.67
CA THR A 30 0.46 -6.52 7.87
C THR A 30 -0.88 -6.86 8.50
N ILE A 31 -1.87 -6.00 8.32
CA ILE A 31 -3.23 -6.21 8.81
C ILE A 31 -4.26 -5.75 7.75
N GLY A 32 -5.42 -6.40 7.75
CA GLY A 32 -6.56 -5.96 6.95
C GLY A 32 -6.36 -6.11 5.46
N TYR A 33 -6.45 -5.02 4.73
CA TYR A 33 -6.29 -4.96 3.27
C TYR A 33 -4.86 -4.54 2.87
N GLY A 34 -3.87 -5.13 3.49
CA GLY A 34 -2.49 -4.84 3.14
C GLY A 34 -1.89 -3.65 3.87
N HIS A 35 -2.47 -3.23 5.00
CA HIS A 35 -1.91 -2.15 5.80
C HIS A 35 -0.66 -2.59 6.55
N VAL A 36 0.46 -1.89 6.34
CA VAL A 36 1.71 -2.14 7.04
C VAL A 36 1.61 -1.61 8.47
N LEU A 37 1.78 -2.49 9.46
CA LEU A 37 1.71 -2.11 10.88
C LEU A 37 2.92 -1.29 11.32
N TYR A 38 4.11 -1.67 10.88
CA TYR A 38 5.35 -1.04 11.32
C TYR A 38 6.17 -0.58 10.12
N GLN A 39 6.12 0.71 9.81
CA GLN A 39 6.87 1.29 8.68
C GLN A 39 8.37 1.13 8.86
N GLU A 40 8.86 1.14 10.10
CA GLU A 40 10.27 0.94 10.40
C GLU A 40 10.78 -0.44 9.96
N GLN A 41 9.89 -1.43 9.88
CA GLN A 41 10.26 -2.77 9.41
C GLN A 41 10.70 -2.75 7.94
N ILE A 42 10.14 -1.87 7.13
CA ILE A 42 10.54 -1.67 5.74
C ILE A 42 11.95 -1.12 5.65
N ARG A 43 12.36 -0.31 6.63
CA ARG A 43 13.66 0.36 6.66
C ARG A 43 14.78 -0.49 7.23
N LEU A 44 14.47 -1.61 7.89
CA LEU A 44 15.47 -2.48 8.50
C LEU A 44 16.59 -2.91 7.54
N PRO A 45 16.31 -3.22 6.27
CA PRO A 45 17.37 -3.58 5.33
C PRO A 45 18.41 -2.48 5.11
N MET A 46 18.02 -1.21 5.27
CA MET A 46 18.96 -0.08 5.15
C MET A 46 19.77 0.14 6.41
N MET A 47 19.29 -0.39 7.54
CA MET A 47 19.89 -0.23 8.87
C MET A 47 20.48 -1.54 9.38
N ARG A 48 20.71 -2.50 8.48
CA ARG A 48 21.16 -3.83 8.91
C ARG A 48 22.50 -3.76 9.61
N PRO A 49 22.68 -4.64 10.61
CA PRO A 49 23.94 -4.73 11.35
C PRO A 49 25.11 -5.06 10.43
N GLU A 50 26.31 -4.67 10.87
CA GLU A 50 27.54 -4.99 10.18
C GLU A 50 27.64 -6.50 9.92
N GLY A 51 28.08 -6.87 8.73
CA GLY A 51 28.22 -8.27 8.33
C GLY A 51 26.98 -8.91 7.75
N LYS A 52 25.83 -8.24 7.77
CA LYS A 52 24.60 -8.73 7.15
C LYS A 52 24.51 -8.33 5.67
N THR A 53 23.93 -9.19 4.86
CA THR A 53 23.83 -9.02 3.42
C THR A 53 22.38 -8.88 2.97
N GLN A 54 22.17 -8.64 1.67
CA GLN A 54 20.85 -8.58 1.06
C GLN A 54 20.05 -9.88 1.29
N ALA A 55 20.73 -11.03 1.31
CA ALA A 55 20.09 -12.33 1.51
C ALA A 55 19.53 -12.49 2.94
N ASP A 56 20.00 -11.71 3.91
CA ASP A 56 19.55 -11.76 5.30
C ASP A 56 18.27 -10.96 5.55
N ILE A 57 17.82 -10.16 4.59
CA ILE A 57 16.66 -9.27 4.75
C ILE A 57 15.39 -10.01 5.19
N PRO A 58 15.00 -11.14 4.56
CA PRO A 58 13.80 -11.85 4.97
C PRO A 58 13.84 -12.31 6.43
N MET A 59 14.99 -12.77 6.90
CA MET A 59 15.18 -13.20 8.28
C MET A 59 15.12 -12.01 9.24
N ILE A 60 15.81 -10.92 8.91
CA ILE A 60 15.82 -9.70 9.73
C ILE A 60 14.38 -9.18 9.91
N ARG A 61 13.59 -9.17 8.84
CA ARG A 61 12.21 -8.73 8.90
C ARG A 61 11.34 -9.67 9.72
N ARG A 62 11.51 -10.99 9.57
CA ARG A 62 10.74 -11.98 10.33
C ARG A 62 11.02 -11.94 11.82
N GLU A 63 12.23 -11.58 12.22
CA GLU A 63 12.63 -11.46 13.62
C GLU A 63 12.07 -10.20 14.28
N TYR A 64 11.52 -9.26 13.51
CA TYR A 64 10.90 -8.06 14.07
C TYR A 64 9.66 -8.46 14.87
N PRO A 65 9.59 -8.09 16.15
CA PRO A 65 8.53 -8.57 17.03
C PRO A 65 7.19 -7.91 16.76
N LEU A 66 6.14 -8.73 16.72
CA LEU A 66 4.77 -8.23 16.75
C LEU A 66 4.47 -7.74 18.17
N LYS A 67 4.01 -6.50 18.29
CA LYS A 67 3.67 -5.94 19.60
C LYS A 67 2.47 -6.67 20.19
N PRO A 68 2.47 -6.95 21.53
CA PRO A 68 1.35 -7.65 22.16
C PRO A 68 0.00 -6.97 21.95
N GLU A 69 -0.05 -5.64 21.98
CA GLU A 69 -1.29 -4.87 21.77
C GLU A 69 -1.85 -5.02 20.35
N ASP A 70 -1.03 -5.37 19.37
CA ASP A 70 -1.45 -5.58 17.98
C ASP A 70 -1.82 -7.03 17.70
N ASN A 71 -1.39 -7.95 18.55
CA ASN A 71 -1.64 -9.38 18.38
C ASN A 71 -3.03 -9.75 18.87
N ARG A 72 -4.04 -9.40 18.07
CA ARG A 72 -5.45 -9.60 18.40
C ARG A 72 -6.28 -9.68 17.12
N VAL A 73 -7.55 -10.02 17.28
CA VAL A 73 -8.53 -9.87 16.19
C VAL A 73 -8.92 -8.39 16.11
N TRP A 74 -8.72 -7.79 14.95
CA TRP A 74 -9.11 -6.41 14.68
C TRP A 74 -10.54 -6.37 14.14
N SER A 75 -11.30 -5.35 14.52
CA SER A 75 -12.65 -5.19 14.01
C SER A 75 -12.66 -4.77 12.55
N LYS A 76 -13.76 -5.06 11.85
CA LYS A 76 -13.93 -4.63 10.47
C LYS A 76 -13.86 -3.10 10.35
N GLN A 77 -14.42 -2.38 11.35
CA GLN A 77 -14.37 -0.91 11.35
C GLN A 77 -12.94 -0.39 11.46
N GLU A 78 -12.13 -0.96 12.36
CA GLU A 78 -10.72 -0.60 12.48
C GLU A 78 -9.98 -0.80 11.17
N ILE A 79 -10.21 -1.94 10.52
CA ILE A 79 -9.54 -2.28 9.25
C ILE A 79 -10.01 -1.35 8.13
N ASN A 80 -11.29 -1.04 8.06
CA ASN A 80 -11.83 -0.10 7.06
C ASN A 80 -11.25 1.30 7.26
N ASP A 81 -11.11 1.75 8.50
CA ASP A 81 -10.52 3.05 8.82
C ASP A 81 -9.06 3.13 8.38
N LEU A 82 -8.29 2.04 8.57
CA LEU A 82 -6.91 1.95 8.09
C LEU A 82 -6.85 2.00 6.56
N PHE A 83 -7.73 1.28 5.88
CA PHE A 83 -7.81 1.27 4.42
C PHE A 83 -8.12 2.67 3.90
N ASP A 84 -9.11 3.35 4.48
CA ASP A 84 -9.50 4.69 4.06
C ASP A 84 -8.36 5.70 4.23
N ALA A 85 -7.63 5.61 5.33
CA ALA A 85 -6.46 6.47 5.58
C ALA A 85 -5.34 6.20 4.58
N ASP A 86 -5.06 4.93 4.29
CA ASP A 86 -4.05 4.55 3.30
C ASP A 86 -4.44 5.06 1.90
N VAL A 87 -5.70 4.84 1.50
CA VAL A 87 -6.21 5.28 0.20
C VAL A 87 -6.12 6.80 0.07
N ALA A 88 -6.44 7.56 1.12
CA ALA A 88 -6.34 9.02 1.08
C ALA A 88 -4.93 9.49 0.71
N SER A 89 -3.92 8.81 1.20
CA SER A 89 -2.53 9.10 0.85
C SER A 89 -2.24 8.86 -0.63
N PHE A 90 -2.74 7.75 -1.18
CA PHE A 90 -2.57 7.42 -2.59
C PHE A 90 -3.40 8.33 -3.49
N GLU A 91 -4.61 8.71 -3.06
CA GLU A 91 -5.43 9.70 -3.79
C GLU A 91 -4.68 11.02 -3.96
N ARG A 92 -4.07 11.53 -2.90
CA ARG A 92 -3.27 12.76 -2.96
C ARG A 92 -2.08 12.62 -3.88
N GLY A 93 -1.41 11.47 -3.84
CA GLY A 93 -0.26 11.20 -4.69
C GLY A 93 -0.62 11.13 -6.17
N VAL A 94 -1.74 10.49 -6.50
CA VAL A 94 -2.22 10.42 -7.88
C VAL A 94 -2.58 11.79 -8.42
N LEU A 95 -3.27 12.62 -7.63
CA LEU A 95 -3.61 13.99 -8.03
C LEU A 95 -2.36 14.83 -8.30
N ARG A 96 -1.31 14.63 -7.52
CA ARG A 96 -0.03 15.32 -7.73
C ARG A 96 0.68 14.86 -9.00
N LEU A 97 0.70 13.55 -9.25
CA LEU A 97 1.46 12.95 -10.37
C LEU A 97 0.70 12.99 -11.69
N VAL A 98 -0.63 12.88 -11.64
CA VAL A 98 -1.50 12.84 -12.83
C VAL A 98 -2.71 13.75 -12.60
N PRO A 99 -2.53 15.09 -12.63
CA PRO A 99 -3.62 16.03 -12.34
C PRO A 99 -4.84 15.86 -13.26
N GLY A 100 -4.62 15.47 -14.51
CA GLY A 100 -5.71 15.29 -15.47
C GLY A 100 -6.62 14.09 -15.19
N SER A 101 -6.26 13.24 -14.23
CA SER A 101 -7.07 12.07 -13.88
C SER A 101 -8.43 12.43 -13.28
N VAL A 102 -8.61 13.66 -12.77
CA VAL A 102 -9.89 14.13 -12.22
C VAL A 102 -11.00 14.18 -13.26
N GLY A 103 -10.68 14.17 -14.55
CA GLY A 103 -11.67 14.20 -15.63
C GLY A 103 -12.43 12.89 -15.84
N SER A 104 -11.98 11.80 -15.20
CA SER A 104 -12.63 10.49 -15.33
C SER A 104 -12.49 9.72 -14.02
N GLN A 105 -13.62 9.38 -13.41
CA GLN A 105 -13.64 8.61 -12.18
C GLN A 105 -12.97 7.24 -12.35
N GLY A 106 -13.25 6.56 -13.48
CA GLY A 106 -12.66 5.26 -13.75
C GLY A 106 -11.15 5.31 -13.89
N ARG A 107 -10.62 6.33 -14.55
CA ARG A 107 -9.17 6.53 -14.70
C ARG A 107 -8.51 6.85 -13.37
N PHE A 108 -9.14 7.69 -12.57
CA PHE A 108 -8.67 8.03 -11.23
C PHE A 108 -8.62 6.78 -10.35
N ASP A 109 -9.70 6.00 -10.30
CA ASP A 109 -9.77 4.76 -9.54
C ASP A 109 -8.66 3.77 -9.95
N ALA A 110 -8.44 3.63 -11.26
CA ALA A 110 -7.41 2.74 -11.78
C ALA A 110 -6.01 3.18 -11.32
N LEU A 111 -5.71 4.47 -11.36
CA LEU A 111 -4.41 5.00 -10.93
C LEU A 111 -4.20 4.86 -9.42
N VAL A 112 -5.25 5.06 -8.64
CA VAL A 112 -5.19 4.83 -7.18
C VAL A 112 -4.91 3.36 -6.90
N SER A 113 -5.59 2.45 -7.58
CA SER A 113 -5.38 1.01 -7.42
C SER A 113 -3.96 0.59 -7.79
N ILE A 114 -3.45 1.07 -8.92
CA ILE A 114 -2.07 0.81 -9.35
C ILE A 114 -1.08 1.32 -8.31
N SER A 115 -1.27 2.53 -7.81
CA SER A 115 -0.39 3.13 -6.80
C SER A 115 -0.40 2.37 -5.49
N PHE A 116 -1.58 1.91 -5.08
CA PHE A 116 -1.74 1.11 -3.87
C PHE A 116 -0.95 -0.20 -3.95
N ASN A 117 -0.96 -0.84 -5.11
CA ASN A 117 -0.27 -2.12 -5.31
C ASN A 117 1.23 -1.97 -5.57
N PHE A 118 1.63 -0.96 -6.35
CA PHE A 118 3.00 -0.83 -6.84
C PHE A 118 3.77 0.35 -6.27
N GLY A 119 3.09 1.23 -5.52
CA GLY A 119 3.69 2.41 -4.91
C GLY A 119 3.68 3.63 -5.81
N LEU A 120 3.61 4.81 -5.19
CA LEU A 120 3.61 6.10 -5.90
C LEU A 120 4.94 6.37 -6.60
N GLY A 121 6.05 5.92 -6.03
CA GLY A 121 7.36 6.07 -6.66
C GLY A 121 7.45 5.32 -7.98
N ASN A 122 6.86 4.14 -8.06
CA ASN A 122 6.81 3.37 -9.31
C ASN A 122 5.89 4.03 -10.34
N LEU A 123 4.75 4.58 -9.91
CA LEU A 123 3.89 5.36 -10.79
C LEU A 123 4.63 6.57 -11.35
N GLN A 124 5.37 7.29 -10.50
CA GLN A 124 6.13 8.47 -10.90
C GLN A 124 7.12 8.17 -12.02
N ARG A 125 7.74 6.99 -12.01
CA ARG A 125 8.74 6.58 -13.00
C ARG A 125 8.14 5.82 -14.18
N SER A 126 6.83 5.58 -14.19
CA SER A 126 6.21 4.69 -15.17
C SER A 126 5.86 5.40 -16.48
N SER A 127 5.81 4.62 -17.56
CA SER A 127 5.26 5.08 -18.85
C SER A 127 3.76 5.35 -18.75
N ILE A 128 3.07 4.71 -17.83
CA ILE A 128 1.64 4.95 -17.56
C ILE A 128 1.42 6.41 -17.18
N ARG A 129 2.20 6.94 -16.25
CA ARG A 129 2.12 8.35 -15.85
C ARG A 129 2.40 9.29 -17.02
N MET A 130 3.43 9.00 -17.79
CA MET A 130 3.82 9.83 -18.95
C MET A 130 2.70 9.87 -19.97
N LYS A 131 2.14 8.72 -20.32
CA LYS A 131 1.04 8.60 -21.29
C LYS A 131 -0.24 9.27 -20.78
N ALA A 132 -0.60 9.04 -19.51
CA ALA A 132 -1.76 9.64 -18.89
C ALA A 132 -1.68 11.18 -18.91
N ASN A 133 -0.52 11.74 -18.59
CA ASN A 133 -0.30 13.19 -18.57
C ASN A 133 -0.35 13.82 -19.97
N ARG A 134 -0.11 13.02 -21.02
CA ARG A 134 -0.26 13.46 -22.42
C ARG A 134 -1.67 13.20 -22.97
N GLY A 135 -2.56 12.61 -22.18
CA GLY A 135 -3.92 12.27 -22.64
C GLY A 135 -4.01 10.94 -23.35
N ASP A 136 -2.97 10.13 -23.35
CA ASP A 136 -2.91 8.81 -24.01
C ASP A 136 -3.51 7.74 -23.07
N TRP A 137 -4.81 7.70 -23.02
CA TRP A 137 -5.52 6.70 -22.22
C TRP A 137 -5.93 5.51 -23.07
#